data_7c20bb5de0b8e14bd2fd2c54fa3bd63d
#
_entry.id   7c20bb5de0b8e14bd2fd2c54fa3bd63d
#
_cell.length_a   1.000
_cell.length_b   1.000
_cell.length_c   1.000
_cell.angle_alpha   90.00
_cell.angle_beta   90.00
_cell.angle_gamma   90.00
#
_symmetry.space_group_name_H-M   'P 1'
#
loop_
_entity.id
_entity.type
_entity.pdbx_description
1 polymer ?
#
loop_
_entity_poly.entity_id
_entity_poly.type
_entity_poly.pdbx_seq_one_letter_code
_entity_poly.pdbx_strand_id
1 'polypeptide(L)'
;MDAVYIETSIVSHATAWPSPDAATAVLQDQAKRWMNEQRPLYDVVTSQLVIDEASMGDPAAAARRLKMLDGIAVLPTNPDAVTVADEIVRRSMMPASARIDALHVALAALAGVQYLLTLNCKHIANAHELPRIYRLLDELGLSGMLICTPIEFLGGNDDDS
;
A
#
# COMPACT_ATOMS: atom_id res chain seq x y z
N MET A 1 6.93 4.32 17.21
CA MET A 1 7.24 3.84 15.83
C MET A 1 6.23 4.41 14.86
N ASP A 2 6.69 4.77 13.68
CA ASP A 2 5.76 5.18 12.62
C ASP A 2 4.92 4.00 12.13
N ALA A 3 3.67 4.28 11.77
CA ALA A 3 2.76 3.29 11.26
C ALA A 3 2.82 3.22 9.73
N VAL A 4 2.84 2.02 9.19
CA VAL A 4 2.86 1.75 7.75
C VAL A 4 1.67 0.88 7.39
N TYR A 5 0.84 1.39 6.48
CA TYR A 5 -0.23 0.60 5.87
C TYR A 5 0.36 -0.13 4.67
N ILE A 6 0.27 -1.46 4.65
CA ILE A 6 0.69 -2.24 3.48
C ILE A 6 -0.51 -2.54 2.59
N GLU A 7 -0.41 -2.12 1.34
CA GLU A 7 -1.41 -2.36 0.30
C GLU A 7 -1.16 -3.73 -0.34
N THR A 8 -2.17 -4.28 -0.97
CA THR A 8 -2.18 -5.66 -1.48
C THR A 8 -1.04 -5.99 -2.42
N SER A 9 -0.59 -5.03 -3.24
CA SER A 9 0.52 -5.26 -4.19
C SER A 9 1.82 -5.66 -3.49
N ILE A 10 2.07 -5.17 -2.29
CA ILE A 10 3.25 -5.53 -1.49
C ILE A 10 3.22 -7.02 -1.17
N VAL A 11 2.10 -7.50 -0.64
CA VAL A 11 1.94 -8.91 -0.25
C VAL A 11 1.98 -9.81 -1.48
N SER A 12 1.35 -9.39 -2.56
CA SER A 12 1.32 -10.15 -3.82
C SER A 12 2.72 -10.33 -4.40
N HIS A 13 3.52 -9.26 -4.48
CA HIS A 13 4.89 -9.34 -4.97
C HIS A 13 5.81 -10.11 -4.02
N ALA A 14 5.67 -9.91 -2.72
CA ALA A 14 6.53 -10.56 -1.73
C ALA A 14 6.33 -12.09 -1.65
N THR A 15 5.16 -12.60 -2.01
CA THR A 15 4.82 -14.03 -1.89
C THR A 15 4.75 -14.76 -3.23
N ALA A 16 4.82 -14.06 -4.36
CA ALA A 16 4.75 -14.67 -5.68
C ALA A 16 6.00 -15.51 -5.99
N TRP A 17 5.83 -16.53 -6.83
CA TRP A 17 6.96 -17.24 -7.40
C TRP A 17 7.82 -16.29 -8.22
N PRO A 18 9.16 -16.48 -8.26
CA PRO A 18 10.04 -15.61 -9.02
C PRO A 18 9.59 -15.47 -10.47
N SER A 19 9.42 -14.23 -10.93
CA SER A 19 9.02 -13.94 -12.31
C SER A 19 10.20 -14.04 -13.24
N PRO A 20 10.02 -14.59 -14.49
CA PRO A 20 11.04 -14.53 -15.52
C PRO A 20 11.20 -13.11 -16.10
N ASP A 21 10.24 -12.22 -15.88
CA ASP A 21 10.34 -10.82 -16.29
C ASP A 21 11.24 -10.05 -15.32
N ALA A 22 12.31 -9.44 -15.84
CA ALA A 22 13.32 -8.79 -15.02
C ALA A 22 12.77 -7.61 -14.21
N ALA A 23 11.88 -6.81 -14.78
CA ALA A 23 11.28 -5.67 -14.09
C ALA A 23 10.39 -6.13 -12.94
N THR A 24 9.57 -7.16 -13.15
CA THR A 24 8.74 -7.75 -12.10
C THR A 24 9.58 -8.38 -11.00
N ALA A 25 10.65 -9.08 -11.36
CA ALA A 25 11.57 -9.70 -10.40
C ALA A 25 12.19 -8.67 -9.44
N VAL A 26 12.52 -7.48 -9.94
CA VAL A 26 13.03 -6.37 -9.11
C VAL A 26 11.99 -5.94 -8.09
N LEU A 27 10.73 -5.77 -8.49
CA LEU A 27 9.65 -5.39 -7.58
C LEU A 27 9.39 -6.47 -6.52
N GLN A 28 9.45 -7.73 -6.91
CA GLN A 28 9.33 -8.87 -5.98
C GLN A 28 10.43 -8.85 -4.93
N ASP A 29 11.67 -8.61 -5.36
CA ASP A 29 12.81 -8.52 -4.44
C ASP A 29 12.66 -7.36 -3.46
N GLN A 30 12.26 -6.19 -3.94
CA GLN A 30 12.04 -5.01 -3.09
C GLN A 30 10.95 -5.26 -2.05
N ALA A 31 9.85 -5.89 -2.42
CA ALA A 31 8.77 -6.22 -1.49
C ALA A 31 9.24 -7.22 -0.42
N LYS A 32 9.96 -8.26 -0.81
CA LYS A 32 10.52 -9.26 0.13
C LYS A 32 11.51 -8.63 1.11
N ARG A 33 12.42 -7.81 0.60
CA ARG A 33 13.41 -7.11 1.43
C ARG A 33 12.74 -6.17 2.42
N TRP A 34 11.73 -5.43 2.00
CA TRP A 34 11.00 -4.56 2.91
C TRP A 34 10.34 -5.36 4.03
N MET A 35 9.65 -6.43 3.71
CA MET A 35 9.00 -7.29 4.71
C MET A 35 9.99 -7.93 5.67
N ASN A 36 11.19 -8.26 5.22
CA ASN A 36 12.21 -8.90 6.06
C ASN A 36 13.06 -7.90 6.85
N GLU A 37 13.44 -6.80 6.24
CA GLU A 37 14.42 -5.86 6.79
C GLU A 37 13.78 -4.64 7.45
N GLN A 38 12.72 -4.09 6.87
CA GLN A 38 12.11 -2.84 7.32
C GLN A 38 10.90 -3.05 8.24
N ARG A 39 10.09 -4.06 7.98
CA ARG A 39 8.89 -4.33 8.78
C ARG A 39 9.12 -4.27 10.29
N PRO A 40 10.20 -4.85 10.85
CA PRO A 40 10.42 -4.80 12.31
C PRO A 40 10.61 -3.41 12.89
N LEU A 41 10.89 -2.41 12.05
CA LEU A 41 11.15 -1.03 12.46
C LEU A 41 9.88 -0.17 12.54
N TYR A 42 8.73 -0.72 12.14
CA TYR A 42 7.48 0.03 12.01
C TYR A 42 6.31 -0.70 12.67
N ASP A 43 5.27 0.06 13.00
CA ASP A 43 3.96 -0.49 13.32
C ASP A 43 3.23 -0.76 12.01
N VAL A 44 3.26 -2.00 11.56
CA VAL A 44 2.64 -2.40 10.30
C VAL A 44 1.17 -2.70 10.51
N VAL A 45 0.32 -2.11 9.68
CA VAL A 45 -1.13 -2.31 9.69
C VAL A 45 -1.61 -2.67 8.29
N THR A 46 -2.76 -3.29 8.22
CA THR A 46 -3.45 -3.61 6.97
C THR A 46 -4.95 -3.38 7.15
N SER A 47 -5.75 -3.79 6.18
CA SER A 47 -7.20 -3.63 6.24
C SER A 47 -7.91 -4.90 5.81
N GLN A 48 -9.21 -4.98 6.10
CA GLN A 48 -10.06 -6.05 5.59
C GLN A 48 -10.08 -6.06 4.06
N LEU A 49 -9.99 -4.88 3.43
CA LEU A 49 -9.91 -4.76 1.97
C LEU A 49 -8.69 -5.51 1.42
N VAL A 50 -7.52 -5.37 2.05
CA VAL A 50 -6.31 -6.11 1.66
C VAL A 50 -6.51 -7.60 1.86
N ILE A 51 -7.09 -8.03 2.96
CA ILE A 51 -7.36 -9.45 3.24
C ILE A 51 -8.30 -10.02 2.18
N ASP A 52 -9.36 -9.31 1.83
CA ASP A 52 -10.33 -9.75 0.81
C ASP A 52 -9.66 -9.88 -0.57
N GLU A 53 -8.86 -8.89 -0.97
CA GLU A 53 -8.11 -8.97 -2.23
C GLU A 53 -7.07 -10.10 -2.22
N ALA A 54 -6.36 -10.28 -1.11
CA ALA A 54 -5.35 -11.31 -0.95
C ALA A 54 -5.93 -12.74 -1.00
N SER A 55 -7.21 -12.89 -0.68
CA SER A 55 -7.90 -14.19 -0.69
C SER A 55 -8.40 -14.61 -2.07
N MET A 56 -8.30 -13.73 -3.07
CA MET A 56 -8.78 -14.00 -4.43
C MET A 56 -7.75 -14.75 -5.29
N GLY A 57 -8.25 -15.35 -6.37
CA GLY A 57 -7.41 -15.99 -7.38
C GLY A 57 -7.01 -17.42 -7.02
N ASP A 58 -5.82 -17.84 -7.43
CA ASP A 58 -5.32 -19.19 -7.18
C ASP A 58 -5.26 -19.50 -5.68
N PRO A 59 -5.86 -20.61 -5.24
CA PRO A 59 -5.93 -20.92 -3.81
C PRO A 59 -4.57 -21.04 -3.12
N ALA A 60 -3.58 -21.61 -3.78
CA ALA A 60 -2.23 -21.75 -3.20
C ALA A 60 -1.53 -20.39 -3.05
N ALA A 61 -1.68 -19.52 -4.05
CA ALA A 61 -1.15 -18.16 -3.99
C ALA A 61 -1.86 -17.33 -2.92
N ALA A 62 -3.19 -17.43 -2.83
CA ALA A 62 -3.98 -16.78 -1.78
C ALA A 62 -3.54 -17.22 -0.39
N ALA A 63 -3.29 -18.51 -0.19
CA ALA A 63 -2.84 -19.05 1.10
C ALA A 63 -1.48 -18.44 1.51
N ARG A 64 -0.55 -18.27 0.58
CA ARG A 64 0.74 -17.62 0.85
C ARG A 64 0.58 -16.17 1.25
N ARG A 65 -0.28 -15.41 0.55
CA ARG A 65 -0.55 -14.01 0.87
C ARG A 65 -1.19 -13.87 2.26
N LEU A 66 -2.20 -14.68 2.55
CA LEU A 66 -2.87 -14.63 3.86
C LEU A 66 -1.93 -15.03 5.00
N LYS A 67 -1.03 -15.97 4.76
CA LYS A 67 -0.01 -16.35 5.75
C LYS A 67 0.94 -15.17 6.06
N MET A 68 1.34 -14.42 5.05
CA MET A 68 2.19 -13.24 5.26
C MET A 68 1.45 -12.14 6.05
N LEU A 69 0.15 -12.02 5.87
CA LEU A 69 -0.69 -11.05 6.61
C LEU A 69 -1.01 -11.49 8.04
N ASP A 70 -0.78 -12.76 8.36
CA ASP A 70 -1.07 -13.29 9.69
C ASP A 70 -0.27 -12.53 10.76
N GLY A 71 -0.95 -12.13 11.83
CA GLY A 71 -0.35 -11.36 12.92
C GLY A 71 -0.20 -9.85 12.65
N ILE A 72 -0.55 -9.36 11.46
CA ILE A 72 -0.57 -7.92 11.18
C ILE A 72 -1.89 -7.35 11.64
N ALA A 73 -1.83 -6.21 12.36
CA ALA A 73 -3.03 -5.54 12.87
C ALA A 73 -3.93 -5.08 11.71
N VAL A 74 -5.20 -5.43 11.79
CA VAL A 74 -6.22 -5.07 10.80
C VAL A 74 -6.96 -3.82 11.28
N LEU A 75 -6.92 -2.77 10.47
CA LEU A 75 -7.64 -1.54 10.76
C LEU A 75 -9.15 -1.78 10.75
N PRO A 76 -9.91 -1.19 11.69
CA PRO A 76 -11.35 -1.28 11.65
C PRO A 76 -11.90 -0.60 10.39
N THR A 77 -13.07 -1.07 9.91
CA THR A 77 -13.76 -0.42 8.81
C THR A 77 -14.17 1.00 9.22
N ASN A 78 -14.01 1.93 8.27
CA ASN A 78 -14.40 3.33 8.50
C ASN A 78 -15.38 3.72 7.39
N PRO A 79 -16.64 4.06 7.73
CA PRO A 79 -17.63 4.45 6.72
C PRO A 79 -17.25 5.71 5.94
N ASP A 80 -16.43 6.59 6.51
CA ASP A 80 -15.94 7.79 5.83
C ASP A 80 -14.98 7.47 4.68
N ALA A 81 -14.38 6.27 4.66
CA ALA A 81 -13.46 5.86 3.60
C ALA A 81 -14.13 5.87 2.22
N VAL A 82 -15.40 5.45 2.14
CA VAL A 82 -16.16 5.47 0.88
C VAL A 82 -16.32 6.91 0.38
N THR A 83 -16.66 7.83 1.27
CA THR A 83 -16.81 9.26 0.94
C THR A 83 -15.50 9.86 0.42
N VAL A 84 -14.38 9.58 1.10
CA VAL A 84 -13.06 10.06 0.67
C VAL A 84 -12.65 9.44 -0.65
N ALA A 85 -12.86 8.15 -0.84
CA ALA A 85 -12.57 7.45 -2.09
C ALA A 85 -13.39 8.03 -3.26
N ASP A 86 -14.67 8.29 -3.04
CA ASP A 86 -15.55 8.89 -4.05
C ASP A 86 -15.08 10.31 -4.43
N GLU A 87 -14.57 11.09 -3.49
CA GLU A 87 -13.98 12.41 -3.78
C GLU A 87 -12.72 12.30 -4.65
N ILE A 88 -11.85 11.32 -4.38
CA ILE A 88 -10.66 11.08 -5.19
C ILE A 88 -11.04 10.78 -6.64
N VAL A 89 -12.02 9.89 -6.84
CA VAL A 89 -12.51 9.53 -8.16
C VAL A 89 -13.23 10.72 -8.83
N ARG A 90 -14.09 11.40 -8.10
CA ARG A 90 -14.87 12.54 -8.61
C ARG A 90 -13.99 13.68 -9.11
N ARG A 91 -12.86 13.95 -8.45
CA ARG A 91 -11.90 14.99 -8.87
C ARG A 91 -10.94 14.51 -9.95
N SER A 92 -11.19 13.35 -10.55
CA SER A 92 -10.39 12.77 -11.65
C SER A 92 -8.93 12.51 -11.30
N MET A 93 -8.64 12.24 -10.02
CA MET A 93 -7.29 11.86 -9.57
C MET A 93 -7.03 10.39 -9.84
N MET A 94 -8.09 9.59 -9.91
CA MET A 94 -8.08 8.20 -10.31
C MET A 94 -9.32 7.92 -11.17
N PRO A 95 -9.23 7.02 -12.16
CA PRO A 95 -10.42 6.63 -12.93
C PRO A 95 -11.42 5.86 -12.06
N ALA A 96 -12.70 5.85 -12.46
CA ALA A 96 -13.74 5.13 -11.74
C ALA A 96 -13.42 3.63 -11.58
N SER A 97 -12.71 3.03 -12.55
CA SER A 97 -12.23 1.64 -12.49
C SER A 97 -11.19 1.40 -11.39
N ALA A 98 -10.57 2.45 -10.85
CA ALA A 98 -9.59 2.37 -9.77
C ALA A 98 -10.19 2.74 -8.40
N ARG A 99 -11.51 2.62 -8.23
CA ARG A 99 -12.20 2.96 -6.99
C ARG A 99 -11.68 2.18 -5.78
N ILE A 100 -11.31 0.92 -5.97
CA ILE A 100 -10.70 0.10 -4.90
C ILE A 100 -9.33 0.67 -4.49
N ASP A 101 -8.53 1.12 -5.46
CA ASP A 101 -7.24 1.77 -5.18
C ASP A 101 -7.45 3.06 -4.36
N ALA A 102 -8.47 3.84 -4.71
CA ALA A 102 -8.85 5.03 -3.95
C ALA A 102 -9.29 4.69 -2.52
N LEU A 103 -9.94 3.54 -2.31
CA LEU A 103 -10.30 3.07 -0.96
C LEU A 103 -9.07 2.77 -0.11
N HIS A 104 -8.00 2.19 -0.67
CA HIS A 104 -6.76 1.99 0.08
C HIS A 104 -6.17 3.33 0.57
N VAL A 105 -6.15 4.33 -0.30
CA VAL A 105 -5.67 5.67 0.06
C VAL A 105 -6.53 6.26 1.18
N ALA A 106 -7.85 6.16 1.05
CA ALA A 106 -8.80 6.68 2.04
C ALA A 106 -8.66 6.00 3.39
N LEU A 107 -8.59 4.67 3.42
CA LEU A 107 -8.44 3.89 4.65
C LEU A 107 -7.15 4.24 5.39
N ALA A 108 -6.04 4.31 4.67
CA ALA A 108 -4.74 4.64 5.25
C ALA A 108 -4.74 6.07 5.81
N ALA A 109 -5.25 7.03 5.06
CA ALA A 109 -5.30 8.43 5.48
C ALA A 109 -6.18 8.63 6.72
N LEU A 110 -7.36 8.02 6.75
CA LEU A 110 -8.28 8.10 7.89
C LEU A 110 -7.72 7.44 9.14
N ALA A 111 -6.90 6.42 8.98
CA ALA A 111 -6.23 5.75 10.11
C ALA A 111 -5.06 6.57 10.68
N GLY A 112 -4.64 7.62 9.99
CA GLY A 112 -3.54 8.48 10.45
C GLY A 112 -2.17 7.85 10.37
N VAL A 113 -1.96 6.86 9.50
CA VAL A 113 -0.65 6.26 9.29
C VAL A 113 0.34 7.26 8.67
N GLN A 114 1.62 7.11 8.93
CA GLN A 114 2.66 7.95 8.35
C GLN A 114 2.95 7.56 6.89
N TYR A 115 2.83 6.27 6.57
CA TYR A 115 3.18 5.76 5.23
C TYR A 115 2.11 4.81 4.70
N LEU A 116 1.72 5.00 3.44
CA LEU A 116 1.03 4.00 2.64
C LEU A 116 2.06 3.36 1.71
N LEU A 117 2.37 2.10 1.95
CA LEU A 117 3.35 1.34 1.17
C LEU A 117 2.66 0.57 0.06
N THR A 118 3.07 0.80 -1.18
CA THR A 118 2.46 0.19 -2.36
C THR A 118 3.47 0.00 -3.49
N LEU A 119 3.19 -0.95 -4.38
CA LEU A 119 3.86 -1.10 -5.68
C LEU A 119 2.93 -0.78 -6.85
N ASN A 120 1.72 -0.29 -6.56
CA ASN A 120 0.78 0.17 -7.57
C ASN A 120 1.13 1.59 -8.01
N CYS A 121 2.07 1.72 -8.95
CA CYS A 121 2.52 3.01 -9.48
C CYS A 121 1.60 3.58 -10.56
N LYS A 122 0.64 2.81 -11.04
CA LYS A 122 -0.33 3.28 -12.05
C LYS A 122 -1.39 4.18 -11.42
N HIS A 123 -1.93 3.80 -10.26
CA HIS A 123 -3.06 4.50 -9.65
C HIS A 123 -2.76 5.08 -8.28
N ILE A 124 -1.95 4.43 -7.45
CA ILE A 124 -1.70 4.87 -6.07
C ILE A 124 -0.43 5.70 -5.99
N ALA A 125 0.73 5.13 -6.30
CA ALA A 125 2.02 5.85 -6.29
C ALA A 125 2.33 6.48 -7.65
N ASN A 126 1.39 7.22 -8.20
CA ASN A 126 1.54 7.89 -9.49
C ASN A 126 2.06 9.32 -9.27
N ALA A 127 3.29 9.58 -9.71
CA ALA A 127 3.96 10.87 -9.49
C ALA A 127 3.19 12.07 -10.08
N HIS A 128 2.44 11.86 -11.15
CA HIS A 128 1.63 12.94 -11.76
C HIS A 128 0.40 13.28 -10.92
N GLU A 129 -0.14 12.32 -10.17
CA GLU A 129 -1.35 12.49 -9.39
C GLU A 129 -1.10 12.74 -7.89
N LEU A 130 0.05 12.32 -7.36
CA LEU A 130 0.35 12.46 -5.93
C LEU A 130 0.18 13.88 -5.39
N PRO A 131 0.67 14.95 -6.03
CA PRO A 131 0.47 16.30 -5.50
C PRO A 131 -1.01 16.67 -5.34
N ARG A 132 -1.86 16.21 -6.26
CA ARG A 132 -3.30 16.46 -6.22
C ARG A 132 -3.97 15.67 -5.10
N ILE A 133 -3.57 14.41 -4.93
CA ILE A 133 -4.07 13.54 -3.85
C ILE A 133 -3.69 14.14 -2.49
N TYR A 134 -2.45 14.55 -2.31
CA TYR A 134 -2.00 15.17 -1.06
C TYR A 134 -2.75 16.46 -0.77
N ARG A 135 -3.01 17.28 -1.78
CA ARG A 135 -3.79 18.51 -1.64
C ARG A 135 -5.23 18.23 -1.22
N LEU A 136 -5.87 17.21 -1.81
CA LEU A 136 -7.22 16.80 -1.42
C LEU A 136 -7.25 16.33 0.03
N LEU A 137 -6.31 15.47 0.42
CA LEU A 137 -6.23 14.96 1.79
C LEU A 137 -6.02 16.10 2.79
N ASP A 138 -5.20 17.09 2.44
CA ASP A 138 -4.99 18.28 3.26
C ASP A 138 -6.29 19.08 3.42
N GLU A 139 -7.05 19.30 2.33
CA GLU A 139 -8.36 19.96 2.38
C GLU A 139 -9.36 19.24 3.29
N LEU A 140 -9.26 17.92 3.37
CA LEU A 140 -10.13 17.09 4.22
C LEU A 140 -9.62 16.94 5.66
N GLY A 141 -8.51 17.61 6.01
CA GLY A 141 -7.91 17.48 7.34
C GLY A 141 -7.16 16.16 7.57
N LEU A 142 -6.75 15.48 6.51
CA LEU A 142 -6.10 14.16 6.52
C LEU A 142 -4.64 14.25 6.04
N SER A 143 -3.98 15.37 6.24
CA SER A 143 -2.60 15.58 5.81
C SER A 143 -1.58 14.76 6.61
N GLY A 144 -0.38 14.61 6.06
CA GLY A 144 0.77 14.04 6.75
C GLY A 144 1.16 12.64 6.32
N MET A 145 0.27 11.91 5.66
CA MET A 145 0.61 10.59 5.11
C MET A 145 1.44 10.73 3.83
N LEU A 146 2.48 9.92 3.71
CA LEU A 146 3.26 9.79 2.48
C LEU A 146 2.95 8.45 1.80
N ILE A 147 2.73 8.50 0.49
CA ILE A 147 2.56 7.32 -0.34
C ILE A 147 3.93 6.96 -0.91
N CYS A 148 4.41 5.76 -0.62
CA CYS A 148 5.78 5.34 -0.88
C CYS A 148 5.83 3.95 -1.49
N THR A 149 6.94 3.67 -2.18
CA THR A 149 7.30 2.33 -2.63
C THR A 149 8.42 1.76 -1.75
N PRO A 150 8.62 0.43 -1.71
CA PRO A 150 9.64 -0.17 -0.85
C PRO A 150 11.06 0.34 -1.08
N ILE A 151 11.43 0.65 -2.32
CA ILE A 151 12.80 1.11 -2.64
C ILE A 151 13.17 2.39 -1.91
N GLU A 152 12.20 3.25 -1.60
CA GLU A 152 12.42 4.50 -0.90
C GLU A 152 12.89 4.30 0.55
N PHE A 153 12.62 3.11 1.11
CA PHE A 153 13.07 2.72 2.46
C PHE A 153 14.42 1.97 2.46
N LEU A 154 14.82 1.39 1.34
CA LEU A 154 15.94 0.46 1.27
C LEU A 154 17.27 1.13 0.96
N GLY A 155 17.28 2.39 0.52
CA GLY A 155 18.47 3.11 0.08
C GLY A 155 19.26 3.84 1.16
N GLY A 156 18.82 3.81 2.42
CA GLY A 156 19.39 4.66 3.48
C GLY A 156 20.54 4.09 4.27
N ASN A 157 20.88 2.82 4.11
CA ASN A 157 21.86 2.14 4.96
C ASN A 157 23.20 1.81 4.29
N ASP A 158 23.37 2.15 3.02
CA ASP A 158 24.60 1.80 2.29
C ASP A 158 25.69 2.88 2.36
N ASP A 159 25.42 4.03 2.99
CA ASP A 159 26.35 5.16 3.07
C ASP A 159 27.22 5.21 4.33
N ASP A 160 27.12 4.23 5.21
CA ASP A 160 27.92 4.15 6.44
C ASP A 160 29.11 3.17 6.34
N SER A 161 29.67 3.04 5.15
CA SER A 161 30.88 2.26 4.98
C SER A 161 32.07 3.12 4.57
#